data_abf24d27bbe6d5307da525d30fc66450
#
_entry.id   abf24d27bbe6d5307da525d30fc66450
#
_cell.length_a   1.000
_cell.length_b   1.000
_cell.length_c   1.000
_cell.angle_alpha   90.00
_cell.angle_beta   90.00
_cell.angle_gamma   90.00
#
_symmetry.space_group_name_H-M   'P 1'
#
loop_
_entity.id
_entity.type
_entity.pdbx_description
1 polymer ?
#
loop_
_entity_poly.entity_id
_entity_poly.type
_entity_poly.pdbx_seq_one_letter_code
_entity_poly.pdbx_strand_id
1 'polypeptide(L)'
;MKNARKIKDLLYEQVARIGKVFSSPKRLELIELLCQGEKTVERLANEASISVKLASAHLRELRMAHLVQTERQGKNIYYRLADKAVADLWVEIHTLAEERLIELQLALQKIATQPNDLEPGYSVPWPCSGNR
;
A
#
# COMPACT_ATOMS: atom_id res chain seq x y z
N MET A 1 4.36 14.46 34.25
CA MET A 1 4.13 13.02 34.15
C MET A 1 2.81 12.68 33.49
N LYS A 2 1.73 13.31 33.84
CA LYS A 2 0.45 13.16 33.13
C LYS A 2 0.58 13.55 31.65
N ASN A 3 1.41 14.56 31.35
CA ASN A 3 1.62 15.03 29.96
C ASN A 3 2.40 14.02 29.12
N ALA A 4 3.39 13.33 29.70
CA ALA A 4 4.19 12.32 28.99
C ALA A 4 3.32 11.14 28.58
N ARG A 5 2.42 10.67 29.47
CA ARG A 5 1.49 9.60 29.14
C ARG A 5 0.50 10.02 28.05
N LYS A 6 -0.02 11.23 28.16
CA LYS A 6 -0.96 11.78 27.18
C LYS A 6 -0.35 11.88 25.79
N ILE A 7 0.90 12.36 25.68
CA ILE A 7 1.61 12.44 24.42
C ILE A 7 1.84 11.05 23.84
N LYS A 8 2.20 10.10 24.67
CA LYS A 8 2.41 8.70 24.25
C LYS A 8 1.11 8.09 23.72
N ASP A 9 0.01 8.32 24.38
CA ASP A 9 -1.30 7.82 23.93
C ASP A 9 -1.69 8.44 22.58
N LEU A 10 -1.43 9.73 22.38
CA LEU A 10 -1.67 10.39 21.11
C LEU A 10 -0.81 9.81 19.99
N LEU A 11 0.43 9.47 20.30
CA LEU A 11 1.33 8.83 19.33
C LEU A 11 0.77 7.46 18.91
N TYR A 12 0.32 6.64 19.87
CA TYR A 12 -0.26 5.34 19.55
C TYR A 12 -1.54 5.48 18.72
N GLU A 13 -2.35 6.48 18.99
CA GLU A 13 -3.55 6.76 18.18
C GLU A 13 -3.16 7.09 16.74
N GLN A 14 -2.11 7.88 16.56
CA GLN A 14 -1.62 8.24 15.23
C GLN A 14 -1.05 7.02 14.49
N VAL A 15 -0.29 6.19 15.18
CA VAL A 15 0.23 4.93 14.62
C VAL A 15 -0.92 4.03 14.19
N ALA A 16 -1.93 3.90 15.03
CA ALA A 16 -3.10 3.07 14.72
C ALA A 16 -3.88 3.61 13.51
N ARG A 17 -3.96 4.93 13.37
CA ARG A 17 -4.62 5.56 12.21
C ARG A 17 -3.90 5.20 10.91
N ILE A 18 -2.58 5.29 10.91
CA ILE A 18 -1.77 4.87 9.76
C ILE A 18 -1.96 3.39 9.48
N GLY A 19 -1.92 2.55 10.52
CA GLY A 19 -2.14 1.12 10.38
C GLY A 19 -3.50 0.79 9.77
N LYS A 20 -4.55 1.51 10.17
CA LYS A 20 -5.89 1.31 9.63
C LYS A 20 -5.94 1.61 8.12
N VAL A 21 -5.27 2.69 7.70
CA VAL A 21 -5.22 3.05 6.29
C VAL A 21 -4.50 1.98 5.49
N PHE A 22 -3.45 1.39 6.04
CA PHE A 22 -2.69 0.30 5.42
C PHE A 22 -3.40 -1.06 5.48
N SER A 23 -4.59 -1.15 6.03
CA SER A 23 -5.32 -2.43 6.16
C SER A 23 -6.22 -2.76 4.96
N SER A 24 -6.24 -1.93 3.94
CA SER A 24 -7.05 -2.16 2.74
C SER A 24 -6.15 -2.55 1.56
N PRO A 25 -6.39 -3.72 0.92
CA PRO A 25 -5.59 -4.12 -0.25
C PRO A 25 -5.60 -3.07 -1.37
N LYS A 26 -6.74 -2.47 -1.66
CA LYS A 26 -6.82 -1.45 -2.71
C LYS A 26 -6.09 -0.16 -2.35
N ARG A 27 -6.12 0.27 -1.09
CA ARG A 27 -5.32 1.43 -0.67
C ARG A 27 -3.82 1.14 -0.80
N LEU A 28 -3.40 -0.07 -0.48
CA LEU A 28 -2.00 -0.48 -0.65
C LEU A 28 -1.58 -0.46 -2.12
N GLU A 29 -2.45 -0.94 -3.02
CA GLU A 29 -2.19 -0.89 -4.46
C GLU A 29 -2.06 0.55 -4.96
N LEU A 30 -2.89 1.46 -4.47
CA LEU A 30 -2.79 2.88 -4.82
C LEU A 30 -1.47 3.49 -4.32
N ILE A 31 -1.02 3.14 -3.13
CA ILE A 31 0.28 3.57 -2.62
C ILE A 31 1.41 3.08 -3.53
N GLU A 32 1.36 1.82 -3.94
CA GLU A 32 2.34 1.24 -4.85
C GLU A 32 2.38 2.00 -6.17
N LEU A 33 1.22 2.29 -6.74
CA LEU A 33 1.13 3.07 -7.98
C LEU A 33 1.74 4.47 -7.82
N LEU A 34 1.51 5.10 -6.68
CA LEU A 34 2.08 6.41 -6.37
C LEU A 34 3.58 6.36 -6.08
N CYS A 35 4.13 5.20 -5.72
CA CYS A 35 5.58 5.03 -5.65
C CYS A 35 6.25 5.22 -7.02
N GLN A 36 5.53 5.00 -8.10
CA GLN A 36 6.03 5.19 -9.46
C GLN A 36 6.08 6.66 -9.89
N GLY A 37 5.39 7.53 -9.17
CA GLY A 37 5.30 8.94 -9.45
C GLY A 37 3.87 9.47 -9.28
N GLU A 38 3.71 10.78 -9.40
CA GLU A 38 2.39 11.40 -9.27
C GLU A 38 1.45 10.97 -10.40
N LYS A 39 0.17 10.86 -10.08
CA LYS A 39 -0.86 10.42 -11.01
C LYS A 39 -2.19 11.09 -10.71
N THR A 40 -3.02 11.22 -11.74
CA THR A 40 -4.40 11.67 -11.57
C THR A 40 -5.26 10.56 -10.99
N VAL A 41 -6.43 10.92 -10.42
CA VAL A 41 -7.36 9.93 -9.88
C VAL A 41 -7.88 8.99 -10.98
N GLU A 42 -8.10 9.51 -12.19
CA GLU A 42 -8.57 8.72 -13.32
C GLU A 42 -7.56 7.62 -13.69
N ARG A 43 -6.29 7.98 -13.73
CA ARG A 43 -5.22 7.03 -14.02
C ARG A 43 -5.08 5.99 -12.91
N LEU A 44 -5.12 6.42 -11.66
CA LEU A 44 -5.07 5.51 -10.52
C LEU A 44 -6.22 4.52 -10.52
N ALA A 45 -7.44 5.01 -10.76
CA ALA A 45 -8.63 4.16 -10.84
C ALA A 45 -8.49 3.11 -11.95
N ASN A 46 -8.05 3.53 -13.12
CA ASN A 46 -7.85 2.65 -14.25
C ASN A 46 -6.80 1.57 -13.96
N GLU A 47 -5.65 1.96 -13.44
CA GLU A 47 -4.55 1.03 -13.15
C GLU A 47 -4.89 0.07 -12.01
N ALA A 48 -5.68 0.51 -11.03
CA ALA A 48 -6.13 -0.33 -9.93
C ALA A 48 -7.41 -1.12 -10.23
N SER A 49 -7.97 -0.93 -11.42
CA SER A 49 -9.20 -1.59 -11.87
C SER A 49 -10.39 -1.35 -10.92
N ILE A 50 -10.55 -0.11 -10.51
CA ILE A 50 -11.68 0.33 -9.68
C ILE A 50 -12.32 1.57 -10.30
N SER A 51 -13.50 1.92 -9.82
CA SER A 51 -14.18 3.14 -10.27
C SER A 51 -13.44 4.38 -9.75
N VAL A 52 -13.60 5.50 -10.47
CA VAL A 52 -13.06 6.79 -10.01
C VAL A 52 -13.64 7.17 -8.64
N LYS A 53 -14.92 6.87 -8.42
CA LYS A 53 -15.58 7.14 -7.13
C LYS A 53 -14.91 6.38 -5.99
N LEU A 54 -14.62 5.10 -6.20
CA LEU A 54 -13.96 4.27 -5.18
C LEU A 54 -12.51 4.72 -4.98
N ALA A 55 -11.79 5.00 -6.05
CA ALA A 55 -10.43 5.52 -5.98
C ALA A 55 -10.39 6.83 -5.17
N SER A 56 -11.32 7.74 -5.45
CA SER A 56 -11.42 9.01 -4.73
C SER A 56 -11.65 8.80 -3.24
N ALA A 57 -12.52 7.84 -2.87
CA ALA A 57 -12.78 7.53 -1.47
C ALA A 57 -11.53 7.01 -0.76
N HIS A 58 -10.80 6.10 -1.40
CA HIS A 58 -9.55 5.57 -0.85
C HIS A 58 -8.47 6.65 -0.74
N LEU A 59 -8.32 7.48 -1.77
CA LEU A 59 -7.35 8.57 -1.76
C LEU A 59 -7.66 9.60 -0.68
N ARG A 60 -8.95 9.85 -0.42
CA ARG A 60 -9.36 10.71 0.67
C ARG A 60 -8.88 10.18 2.02
N GLU A 61 -9.04 8.87 2.26
CA GLU A 61 -8.57 8.24 3.50
C GLU A 61 -7.05 8.36 3.65
N LEU A 62 -6.32 8.14 2.56
CA LEU A 62 -4.87 8.31 2.55
C LEU A 62 -4.46 9.76 2.82
N ARG A 63 -5.20 10.70 2.26
CA ARG A 63 -4.95 12.13 2.45
C ARG A 63 -5.24 12.58 3.87
N MET A 64 -6.34 12.08 4.47
CA MET A 64 -6.69 12.40 5.86
C MET A 64 -5.66 11.86 6.84
N ALA A 65 -4.98 10.78 6.52
CA ALA A 65 -3.88 10.25 7.32
C ALA A 65 -2.54 10.92 7.02
N HIS A 66 -2.54 11.93 6.16
CA HIS A 66 -1.34 12.68 5.75
C HIS A 66 -0.28 11.85 5.02
N LEU A 67 -0.69 10.79 4.35
CA LEU A 67 0.22 9.94 3.57
C LEU A 67 0.29 10.32 2.10
N VAL A 68 -0.70 11.09 1.63
CA VAL A 68 -0.83 11.52 0.24
C VAL A 68 -1.12 13.01 0.21
N GLN A 69 -0.58 13.68 -0.78
CA GLN A 69 -0.81 15.09 -1.05
C GLN A 69 -1.37 15.26 -2.46
N THR A 70 -2.03 16.38 -2.68
CA THR A 70 -2.54 16.74 -3.99
C THR A 70 -1.90 18.02 -4.48
N GLU A 71 -1.75 18.13 -5.80
CA GLU A 71 -1.26 19.34 -6.44
C GLU A 71 -2.07 19.57 -7.70
N ARG A 72 -2.56 20.80 -7.84
CA ARG A 72 -3.31 21.18 -9.03
C ARG A 72 -2.33 21.66 -10.11
N GLN A 73 -2.41 21.04 -11.28
CA GLN A 73 -1.64 21.43 -12.45
C GLN A 73 -2.61 21.65 -13.61
N GLY A 74 -2.91 22.92 -13.89
CA GLY A 74 -3.91 23.26 -14.90
C GLY A 74 -5.30 22.77 -14.51
N LYS A 75 -5.90 21.95 -15.36
CA LYS A 75 -7.22 21.36 -15.14
C LYS A 75 -7.18 20.08 -14.31
N ASN A 76 -6.00 19.51 -14.09
CA ASN A 76 -5.84 18.23 -13.47
C ASN A 76 -5.37 18.34 -12.04
N ILE A 77 -5.82 17.41 -11.22
CA ILE A 77 -5.34 17.24 -9.84
C ILE A 77 -4.49 15.98 -9.82
N TYR A 78 -3.23 16.15 -9.40
CA TYR A 78 -2.29 15.05 -9.26
C TYR A 78 -2.17 14.66 -7.79
N TYR A 79 -2.13 13.37 -7.56
CA TYR A 79 -1.87 12.79 -6.24
C TYR A 79 -0.43 12.31 -6.19
N ARG A 80 0.21 12.49 -5.05
CA ARG A 80 1.57 12.00 -4.82
C ARG A 80 1.72 11.58 -3.37
N LEU A 81 2.70 10.72 -3.08
CA LEU A 81 3.03 10.39 -1.71
C LEU A 81 3.51 11.65 -0.99
N ALA A 82 3.17 11.79 0.28
CA ALA A 82 3.50 12.98 1.07
C ALA A 82 5.01 13.17 1.18
N ASP A 83 5.74 12.07 1.34
CA ASP A 83 7.20 12.09 1.44
C ASP A 83 7.76 10.68 1.19
N LYS A 84 9.09 10.61 1.17
CA LYS A 84 9.80 9.35 0.96
C LYS A 84 9.52 8.31 2.04
N ALA A 85 9.24 8.75 3.26
CA ALA A 85 9.00 7.83 4.38
C ALA A 85 7.79 6.92 4.11
N VAL A 86 6.77 7.42 3.40
CA VAL A 86 5.60 6.60 3.03
C VAL A 86 6.02 5.49 2.07
N ALA A 87 6.83 5.82 1.07
CA ALA A 87 7.34 4.82 0.12
C ALA A 87 8.21 3.79 0.82
N ASP A 88 9.09 4.23 1.71
CA ASP A 88 9.97 3.35 2.47
C ASP A 88 9.17 2.40 3.35
N LEU A 89 8.13 2.89 4.02
CA LEU A 89 7.23 2.05 4.82
C LEU A 89 6.54 0.99 3.96
N TRP A 90 6.05 1.39 2.80
CA TRP A 90 5.42 0.46 1.85
C TRP A 90 6.39 -0.64 1.44
N VAL A 91 7.62 -0.29 1.08
CA VAL A 91 8.63 -1.27 0.66
C VAL A 91 8.91 -2.27 1.78
N GLU A 92 9.02 -1.81 3.03
CA GLU A 92 9.25 -2.70 4.18
C GLU A 92 8.10 -3.68 4.39
N ILE A 93 6.86 -3.18 4.37
CA ILE A 93 5.66 -4.01 4.53
C ILE A 93 5.57 -5.02 3.37
N HIS A 94 5.80 -4.55 2.16
CA HIS A 94 5.76 -5.38 0.96
C HIS A 94 6.78 -6.51 1.02
N THR A 95 8.02 -6.19 1.40
CA THR A 95 9.09 -7.17 1.53
C THR A 95 8.75 -8.24 2.56
N LEU A 96 8.24 -7.82 3.71
CA LEU A 96 7.81 -8.73 4.76
C LEU A 96 6.69 -9.65 4.27
N ALA A 97 5.69 -9.08 3.62
CA ALA A 97 4.56 -9.86 3.09
C ALA A 97 5.01 -10.86 2.02
N GLU A 98 5.91 -10.44 1.13
CA GLU A 98 6.48 -11.31 0.10
C GLU A 98 7.20 -12.51 0.70
N GLU A 99 8.03 -12.27 1.71
CA GLU A 99 8.74 -13.34 2.42
C GLU A 99 7.77 -14.32 3.07
N ARG A 100 6.71 -13.82 3.71
CA ARG A 100 5.70 -14.67 4.34
C ARG A 100 4.91 -15.47 3.31
N LEU A 101 4.64 -14.90 2.16
CA LEU A 101 3.95 -15.60 1.08
C LEU A 101 4.80 -16.72 0.53
N ILE A 102 6.10 -16.52 0.33
CA ILE A 102 7.03 -17.56 -0.12
C ILE A 102 7.10 -18.68 0.90
N GLU A 103 7.21 -18.38 2.19
CA GLU A 103 7.20 -19.37 3.25
C GLU A 103 5.92 -20.22 3.22
N LEU A 104 4.76 -19.57 3.04
CA LEU A 104 3.48 -20.25 2.95
C LEU A 104 3.42 -21.18 1.74
N GLN A 105 3.90 -20.74 0.59
CA GLN A 105 3.94 -21.55 -0.62
C GLN A 105 4.82 -22.80 -0.44
N LEU A 106 5.98 -22.64 0.19
CA LEU A 106 6.87 -23.76 0.49
C LEU A 106 6.24 -24.74 1.46
N ALA A 107 5.54 -24.25 2.48
CA ALA A 107 4.84 -25.10 3.44
C ALA A 107 3.72 -25.91 2.76
N LEU A 108 2.97 -25.26 1.85
CA LEU A 108 1.92 -25.94 1.08
C LEU A 108 2.50 -27.00 0.15
N GLN A 109 3.66 -26.77 -0.44
CA GLN A 109 4.35 -27.76 -1.28
C GLN A 109 4.75 -29.00 -0.48
N LYS A 110 5.18 -28.83 0.77
CA LYS A 110 5.55 -29.93 1.65
C LYS A 110 4.34 -30.78 2.05
N ILE A 111 3.17 -30.18 2.17
CA ILE A 111 1.93 -30.84 2.54
C ILE A 111 1.30 -31.53 1.32
N ALA A 112 1.47 -30.94 0.13
CA ALA A 112 0.92 -31.46 -1.12
C ALA A 112 1.59 -32.81 -1.45
N THR A 113 0.80 -33.86 -1.45
CA THR A 113 1.27 -35.23 -1.78
C THR A 113 1.39 -35.41 -3.29
N GLN A 114 0.87 -34.50 -4.09
CA GLN A 114 0.94 -34.54 -5.55
C GLN A 114 1.52 -33.22 -6.08
N PRO A 115 2.57 -33.27 -6.93
CA PRO A 115 3.23 -32.07 -7.45
C PRO A 115 2.35 -31.20 -8.34
N ASN A 116 1.16 -31.66 -8.71
CA ASN A 116 0.28 -30.98 -9.67
C ASN A 116 -0.75 -30.05 -9.01
N ASP A 117 -0.77 -29.96 -7.69
CA ASP A 117 -1.75 -29.12 -6.98
C ASP A 117 -1.42 -27.62 -7.00
N LEU A 118 -0.23 -27.27 -7.47
CA LEU A 118 0.20 -25.89 -7.64
C LEU A 118 0.49 -25.65 -9.11
N GLU A 119 -0.05 -24.56 -9.67
CA GLU A 119 0.21 -24.21 -11.06
C GLU A 119 1.70 -23.95 -11.30
N PRO A 120 2.31 -24.66 -12.26
CA PRO A 120 3.71 -24.39 -12.60
C PRO A 120 3.88 -22.96 -13.12
N GLY A 121 4.88 -22.27 -12.63
CA GLY A 121 5.20 -20.92 -13.11
C GLY A 121 4.44 -19.80 -12.41
N TYR A 122 3.71 -20.10 -11.32
CA TYR A 122 3.13 -19.02 -10.52
C TYR A 122 4.23 -18.11 -9.98
N SER A 123 4.18 -16.85 -10.35
CA SER A 123 5.07 -15.83 -9.80
C SER A 123 4.24 -14.72 -9.17
N VAL A 124 4.76 -14.17 -8.09
CA VAL A 124 4.11 -13.05 -7.41
C VAL A 124 4.38 -11.78 -8.21
N PRO A 125 3.34 -11.07 -8.68
CA PRO A 125 3.52 -9.87 -9.50
C PRO A 125 3.82 -8.63 -8.63
N TRP A 126 5.07 -8.35 -8.39
CA TRP A 126 5.48 -7.21 -7.57
C TRP A 126 6.15 -6.13 -8.40
N PRO A 127 5.43 -5.10 -8.84
CA PRO A 127 5.99 -4.10 -9.74
C PRO A 127 6.93 -3.08 -9.09
N CYS A 128 6.85 -2.87 -7.78
CA CYS A 128 7.73 -1.91 -7.09
C CYS A 128 9.16 -2.39 -6.89
N SER A 129 9.44 -3.66 -7.16
CA SER A 129 10.75 -4.26 -6.87
C SER A 129 11.88 -3.70 -7.74
N GLY A 130 11.58 -3.08 -8.87
CA GLY A 130 12.56 -2.53 -9.79
C GLY A 130 13.16 -1.19 -9.39
N ASN A 131 12.66 -0.54 -8.38
CA ASN A 131 13.06 0.81 -8.00
C ASN A 131 13.93 0.88 -6.74
N ARG A 132 14.51 -0.20 -6.39
CA ARG A 132 15.41 -0.29 -5.24
C ARG A 132 16.84 0.05 -5.60
#